data_cd8c00621c914a877ec05c711a155184
#
_entry.id   cd8c00621c914a877ec05c711a155184
#
_cell.length_a   1.000
_cell.length_b   1.000
_cell.length_c   1.000
_cell.angle_alpha   90.00
_cell.angle_beta   90.00
_cell.angle_gamma   90.00
#
_symmetry.space_group_name_H-M   'P 1'
#
loop_
_entity.id
_entity.type
_entity.pdbx_description
1 polymer ?
#
loop_
_entity_poly.entity_id
_entity_poly.type
_entity_poly.pdbx_seq_one_letter_code
_entity_poly.pdbx_strand_id
1 'polypeptide(L)'
;AGEVAELRRRHLQTWAALVLGYDNDTVDSIRAMCDWAIASRFTFAAYNVLMPYPNTPLYARLAEEGRLLYDGRWWLHPEYRFNHAAFKPARMTADELTEVGWECRRRWSSAPSIAGRALEPRTNLATPARFALYCAYNPLFRRETYRKQSMHLGTQP
;
A
#
# COMPACT_ATOMS: atom_id res chain seq x y z
N ALA A 1 -14.57 -3.94 10.61
CA ALA A 1 -14.63 -2.72 11.48
C ALA A 1 -14.56 -3.08 12.98
N GLY A 2 -15.23 -4.15 13.43
CA GLY A 2 -15.23 -4.56 14.85
C GLY A 2 -13.87 -4.93 15.41
N GLU A 3 -13.08 -5.70 14.68
CA GLU A 3 -11.74 -6.15 15.10
C GLU A 3 -10.76 -4.99 15.29
N VAL A 4 -10.75 -4.02 14.38
CA VAL A 4 -9.89 -2.83 14.50
C VAL A 4 -10.28 -2.01 15.75
N ALA A 5 -11.59 -1.90 16.03
CA ALA A 5 -12.06 -1.22 17.22
C ALA A 5 -11.64 -1.97 18.51
N GLU A 6 -11.63 -3.30 18.47
CA GLU A 6 -11.14 -4.12 19.60
C GLU A 6 -9.64 -3.93 19.83
N LEU A 7 -8.81 -4.01 18.79
CA LEU A 7 -7.38 -3.76 18.90
C LEU A 7 -7.09 -2.37 19.49
N ARG A 8 -7.88 -1.37 19.09
CA ARG A 8 -7.79 -0.02 19.61
C ARG A 8 -8.20 0.08 21.09
N ARG A 9 -9.25 -0.64 21.51
CA ARG A 9 -9.66 -0.72 22.94
C ARG A 9 -8.55 -1.31 23.81
N ARG A 10 -7.74 -2.22 23.24
CA ARG A 10 -6.57 -2.80 23.90
C ARG A 10 -5.31 -1.94 23.79
N HIS A 11 -5.45 -0.70 23.32
CA HIS A 11 -4.35 0.23 23.17
C HIS A 11 -3.22 -0.24 22.24
N LEU A 12 -3.52 -1.12 21.28
CA LEU A 12 -2.52 -1.63 20.34
C LEU A 12 -2.34 -0.67 19.17
N GLN A 13 -1.11 -0.23 18.95
CA GLN A 13 -0.72 0.41 17.69
C GLN A 13 -0.65 -0.67 16.61
N THR A 14 -1.29 -0.42 15.49
CA THR A 14 -1.46 -1.42 14.44
C THR A 14 -0.86 -0.95 13.13
N TRP A 15 -0.35 -1.90 12.35
CA TRP A 15 0.08 -1.72 10.98
C TRP A 15 -0.89 -2.41 10.04
N ALA A 16 -1.55 -1.66 9.15
CA ALA A 16 -2.39 -2.21 8.11
C ALA A 16 -1.53 -2.55 6.87
N ALA A 17 -1.50 -3.82 6.49
CA ALA A 17 -0.93 -4.26 5.22
C ALA A 17 -2.08 -4.45 4.22
N LEU A 18 -2.20 -3.51 3.27
CA LEU A 18 -3.26 -3.50 2.27
C LEU A 18 -2.66 -3.91 0.93
N VAL A 19 -3.29 -4.89 0.27
CA VAL A 19 -2.88 -5.38 -1.03
C VAL A 19 -3.93 -4.97 -2.05
N LEU A 20 -3.50 -4.39 -3.16
CA LEU A 20 -4.32 -3.79 -4.21
C LEU A 20 -4.18 -4.57 -5.51
N GLY A 21 -5.26 -4.74 -6.25
CA GLY A 21 -5.25 -5.35 -7.58
C GLY A 21 -5.74 -6.80 -7.62
N TYR A 22 -6.50 -7.25 -6.63
CA TYR A 22 -7.25 -8.49 -6.73
C TYR A 22 -8.29 -8.43 -7.86
N ASP A 23 -8.72 -9.58 -8.37
CA ASP A 23 -9.63 -9.68 -9.53
C ASP A 23 -10.98 -8.96 -9.31
N ASN A 24 -11.40 -8.78 -8.05
CA ASN A 24 -12.62 -8.05 -7.70
C ASN A 24 -12.41 -6.55 -7.46
N ASP A 25 -11.17 -6.09 -7.42
CA ASP A 25 -10.87 -4.69 -7.16
C ASP A 25 -11.23 -3.81 -8.37
N THR A 26 -11.75 -2.63 -8.06
CA THR A 26 -11.92 -1.51 -8.97
C THR A 26 -11.19 -0.30 -8.41
N VAL A 27 -10.96 0.70 -9.23
CA VAL A 27 -10.38 1.98 -8.78
C VAL A 27 -11.15 2.55 -7.59
N ASP A 28 -12.49 2.50 -7.65
CA ASP A 28 -13.35 3.04 -6.59
C ASP A 28 -13.31 2.19 -5.30
N SER A 29 -13.24 0.85 -5.41
CA SER A 29 -13.10 -0.01 -4.23
C SER A 29 -11.76 0.23 -3.52
N ILE A 30 -10.68 0.46 -4.26
CA ILE A 30 -9.36 0.78 -3.72
C ILE A 30 -9.38 2.16 -3.03
N ARG A 31 -10.03 3.16 -3.63
CA ARG A 31 -10.23 4.47 -2.99
C ARG A 31 -11.03 4.36 -1.70
N ALA A 32 -12.13 3.61 -1.72
CA ALA A 32 -12.95 3.37 -0.53
C ALA A 32 -12.16 2.66 0.59
N MET A 33 -11.29 1.70 0.24
CA MET A 33 -10.39 1.04 1.19
C MET A 33 -9.38 2.04 1.78
N CYS A 34 -8.85 2.95 0.97
CA CYS A 34 -7.96 4.02 1.45
C CYS A 34 -8.68 4.94 2.44
N ASP A 35 -9.90 5.37 2.13
CA ASP A 35 -10.72 6.20 3.01
C ASP A 35 -11.02 5.50 4.33
N TRP A 36 -11.40 4.23 4.25
CA TRP A 36 -11.63 3.40 5.44
C TRP A 36 -10.37 3.28 6.29
N ALA A 37 -9.21 3.06 5.69
CA ALA A 37 -7.94 2.93 6.43
C ALA A 37 -7.57 4.23 7.16
N ILE A 38 -7.74 5.38 6.50
CA ILE A 38 -7.51 6.70 7.10
C ILE A 38 -8.51 6.95 8.24
N ALA A 39 -9.80 6.71 8.01
CA ALA A 39 -10.85 6.87 9.01
C ALA A 39 -10.66 5.92 10.22
N SER A 40 -10.13 4.73 9.97
CA SER A 40 -9.77 3.76 11.00
C SER A 40 -8.56 4.17 11.84
N ARG A 41 -7.86 5.25 11.51
CA ARG A 41 -6.74 5.82 12.28
C ARG A 41 -5.66 4.81 12.65
N PHE A 42 -5.33 3.89 11.74
CA PHE A 42 -4.18 3.01 11.93
C PHE A 42 -2.91 3.84 12.20
N THR A 43 -2.01 3.30 13.00
CA THR A 43 -0.73 3.95 13.28
C THR A 43 0.12 4.01 12.02
N PHE A 44 0.21 2.88 11.32
CA PHE A 44 0.93 2.73 10.07
C PHE A 44 0.08 1.97 9.04
N ALA A 45 0.35 2.19 7.76
CA ALA A 45 -0.19 1.38 6.68
C ALA A 45 0.80 1.27 5.51
N ALA A 46 0.76 0.12 4.85
CA ALA A 46 1.41 -0.11 3.58
C ALA A 46 0.35 -0.45 2.53
N TYR A 47 0.44 0.19 1.36
CA TYR A 47 -0.41 -0.08 0.19
C TYR A 47 0.46 -0.75 -0.86
N ASN A 48 0.33 -2.06 -0.99
CA ASN A 48 1.16 -2.86 -1.88
C ASN A 48 0.35 -3.28 -3.10
N VAL A 49 0.86 -3.01 -4.28
CA VAL A 49 0.31 -3.60 -5.50
C VAL A 49 0.56 -5.12 -5.45
N LEU A 50 -0.47 -5.90 -5.76
CA LEU A 50 -0.36 -7.36 -5.84
C LEU A 50 0.75 -7.72 -6.84
N MET A 51 1.66 -8.59 -6.41
CA MET A 51 2.83 -8.92 -7.21
C MET A 51 2.84 -10.42 -7.55
N PRO A 52 2.85 -10.76 -8.85
CA PRO A 52 2.96 -12.15 -9.28
C PRO A 52 4.42 -12.62 -9.15
N TYR A 53 4.75 -13.25 -8.03
CA TYR A 53 6.08 -13.85 -7.85
C TYR A 53 6.20 -15.20 -8.57
N PRO A 54 7.34 -15.49 -9.21
CA PRO A 54 7.57 -16.78 -9.85
C PRO A 54 7.31 -17.96 -8.91
N ASN A 55 6.89 -19.07 -9.47
CA ASN A 55 6.57 -20.31 -8.74
C ASN A 55 5.39 -20.18 -7.74
N THR A 56 4.56 -19.14 -7.86
CA THR A 56 3.32 -19.03 -7.10
C THR A 56 2.10 -19.39 -7.96
N PRO A 57 1.00 -19.92 -7.36
CA PRO A 57 -0.25 -20.19 -8.09
C PRO A 57 -0.78 -18.93 -8.81
N LEU A 58 -0.62 -17.75 -8.23
CA LEU A 58 -1.01 -16.47 -8.84
C LEU A 58 -0.23 -16.25 -10.15
N TYR A 59 1.08 -16.43 -10.12
CA TYR A 59 1.92 -16.26 -11.32
C TYR A 59 1.51 -17.24 -12.43
N ALA A 60 1.35 -18.51 -12.10
CA ALA A 60 0.95 -19.54 -13.07
C ALA A 60 -0.39 -19.17 -13.72
N ARG A 61 -1.40 -18.83 -12.93
CA ARG A 61 -2.72 -18.43 -13.43
C ARG A 61 -2.63 -17.22 -14.35
N LEU A 62 -1.94 -16.16 -13.94
CA LEU A 62 -1.80 -14.95 -14.76
C LEU A 62 -0.99 -15.19 -16.04
N ALA A 63 -0.05 -16.13 -16.04
CA ALA A 63 0.67 -16.55 -17.25
C ALA A 63 -0.26 -17.27 -18.21
N GLU A 64 -1.05 -18.23 -17.75
CA GLU A 64 -2.06 -18.98 -18.55
C GLU A 64 -3.11 -18.01 -19.13
N GLU A 65 -3.53 -17.01 -18.38
CA GLU A 65 -4.49 -15.99 -18.82
C GLU A 65 -3.87 -14.91 -19.75
N GLY A 66 -2.55 -14.93 -20.00
CA GLY A 66 -1.86 -13.91 -20.81
C GLY A 66 -1.89 -12.52 -20.18
N ARG A 67 -1.96 -12.44 -18.87
CA ARG A 67 -2.08 -11.20 -18.09
C ARG A 67 -0.76 -10.71 -17.49
N LEU A 68 0.32 -11.44 -17.58
CA LEU A 68 1.62 -10.96 -17.14
C LEU A 68 2.13 -9.85 -18.07
N LEU A 69 2.75 -8.84 -17.51
CA LEU A 69 3.48 -7.78 -18.21
C LEU A 69 4.99 -8.04 -18.16
N TYR A 70 5.74 -7.29 -18.93
CA TYR A 70 7.22 -7.35 -18.93
C TYR A 70 7.74 -8.77 -19.23
N ASP A 71 7.13 -9.44 -20.22
CA ASP A 71 7.45 -10.81 -20.65
C ASP A 71 7.42 -11.83 -19.49
N GLY A 72 6.61 -11.56 -18.47
CA GLY A 72 6.52 -12.35 -17.24
C GLY A 72 7.73 -12.22 -16.31
N ARG A 73 8.75 -11.46 -16.68
CA ARG A 73 10.01 -11.28 -15.93
C ARG A 73 10.21 -9.86 -15.44
N TRP A 74 9.17 -9.29 -14.83
CA TRP A 74 9.15 -7.90 -14.38
C TRP A 74 10.39 -7.49 -13.58
N TRP A 75 10.95 -8.39 -12.79
CA TRP A 75 12.15 -8.11 -11.96
C TRP A 75 13.46 -7.96 -12.74
N LEU A 76 13.49 -8.37 -14.02
CA LEU A 76 14.63 -8.22 -14.93
C LEU A 76 14.37 -7.19 -16.02
N HIS A 77 13.13 -6.69 -16.14
CA HIS A 77 12.75 -5.84 -17.26
C HIS A 77 13.19 -4.40 -17.02
N PRO A 78 13.89 -3.75 -17.99
CA PRO A 78 14.46 -2.41 -17.78
C PRO A 78 13.41 -1.31 -17.63
N GLU A 79 12.20 -1.52 -18.14
CA GLU A 79 11.10 -0.56 -18.01
C GLU A 79 10.29 -0.70 -16.73
N TYR A 80 10.44 -1.81 -16.00
CA TYR A 80 9.71 -1.99 -14.76
C TYR A 80 10.16 -1.00 -13.68
N ARG A 81 9.22 -0.46 -12.96
CA ARG A 81 9.46 0.47 -11.85
C ARG A 81 8.83 -0.05 -10.57
N PHE A 82 9.48 0.22 -9.45
CA PHE A 82 8.99 -0.17 -8.14
C PHE A 82 7.59 0.42 -7.87
N ASN A 83 6.70 -0.41 -7.34
CA ASN A 83 5.29 -0.11 -7.08
C ASN A 83 4.42 0.07 -8.34
N HIS A 84 4.91 -0.28 -9.52
CA HIS A 84 4.07 -0.39 -10.72
C HIS A 84 3.43 -1.78 -10.80
N ALA A 85 2.29 -1.87 -11.46
CA ALA A 85 1.65 -3.15 -11.72
C ALA A 85 2.49 -4.00 -12.69
N ALA A 86 2.70 -5.27 -12.35
CA ALA A 86 3.43 -6.23 -13.20
C ALA A 86 2.49 -7.18 -13.97
N PHE A 87 1.19 -6.90 -13.96
CA PHE A 87 0.15 -7.70 -14.61
C PHE A 87 -1.05 -6.83 -14.99
N LYS A 88 -1.92 -7.36 -15.83
CA LYS A 88 -3.20 -6.74 -16.21
C LYS A 88 -4.27 -7.13 -15.20
N PRO A 89 -4.80 -6.21 -14.37
CA PRO A 89 -5.92 -6.49 -13.48
C PRO A 89 -7.20 -6.87 -14.25
N ALA A 90 -8.18 -7.47 -13.58
CA ALA A 90 -9.41 -7.91 -14.23
C ALA A 90 -10.39 -6.76 -14.53
N ARG A 91 -10.39 -5.69 -13.72
CA ARG A 91 -11.42 -4.63 -13.78
C ARG A 91 -10.86 -3.22 -13.90
N MET A 92 -9.59 -3.08 -14.23
CA MET A 92 -8.93 -1.82 -14.48
C MET A 92 -7.68 -2.07 -15.32
N THR A 93 -7.07 -1.05 -15.85
CA THR A 93 -5.77 -1.15 -16.51
C THR A 93 -4.62 -1.25 -15.51
N ALA A 94 -3.46 -1.68 -15.96
CA ALA A 94 -2.24 -1.71 -15.13
C ALA A 94 -1.82 -0.31 -14.67
N ASP A 95 -2.01 0.69 -15.54
CA ASP A 95 -1.71 2.08 -15.23
C ASP A 95 -2.67 2.63 -14.18
N GLU A 96 -3.98 2.37 -14.30
CA GLU A 96 -4.97 2.75 -13.29
C GLU A 96 -4.66 2.12 -11.92
N LEU A 97 -4.27 0.84 -11.88
CA LEU A 97 -3.86 0.20 -10.63
C LEU A 97 -2.61 0.87 -10.03
N THR A 98 -1.64 1.20 -10.87
CA THR A 98 -0.41 1.89 -10.46
C THR A 98 -0.73 3.27 -9.90
N GLU A 99 -1.56 4.04 -10.61
CA GLU A 99 -1.94 5.39 -10.23
C GLU A 99 -2.79 5.44 -8.96
N VAL A 100 -3.82 4.59 -8.84
CA VAL A 100 -4.64 4.56 -7.62
C VAL A 100 -3.85 4.07 -6.41
N GLY A 101 -2.92 3.15 -6.62
CA GLY A 101 -1.98 2.72 -5.57
C GLY A 101 -1.09 3.89 -5.10
N TRP A 102 -0.60 4.70 -6.03
CA TRP A 102 0.14 5.91 -5.72
C TRP A 102 -0.73 6.98 -5.04
N GLU A 103 -1.94 7.19 -5.52
CA GLU A 103 -2.93 8.07 -4.89
C GLU A 103 -3.14 7.70 -3.43
N CYS A 104 -3.37 6.42 -3.12
CA CYS A 104 -3.55 5.93 -1.75
C CYS A 104 -2.33 6.22 -0.87
N ARG A 105 -1.12 5.96 -1.37
CA ARG A 105 0.13 6.25 -0.64
C ARG A 105 0.29 7.74 -0.36
N ARG A 106 0.01 8.61 -1.33
CA ARG A 106 0.07 10.07 -1.16
C ARG A 106 -0.96 10.56 -0.15
N ARG A 107 -2.20 10.11 -0.26
CA ARG A 107 -3.30 10.49 0.66
C ARG A 107 -2.99 10.05 2.09
N TRP A 108 -2.56 8.81 2.27
CA TRP A 108 -2.14 8.28 3.56
C TRP A 108 -1.00 9.09 4.18
N SER A 109 0.01 9.43 3.38
CA SER A 109 1.22 10.13 3.80
C SER A 109 1.07 11.66 3.80
N SER A 110 -0.10 12.19 3.51
CA SER A 110 -0.34 13.65 3.53
C SER A 110 -0.25 14.21 4.96
N ALA A 111 0.17 15.46 5.09
CA ALA A 111 0.25 16.12 6.40
C ALA A 111 -1.09 16.13 7.15
N PRO A 112 -2.24 16.45 6.51
CA PRO A 112 -3.54 16.35 7.17
C PRO A 112 -3.88 14.94 7.67
N SER A 113 -3.59 13.90 6.87
CA SER A 113 -3.82 12.51 7.27
C SER A 113 -2.95 12.11 8.45
N ILE A 114 -1.66 12.45 8.43
CA ILE A 114 -0.74 12.16 9.54
C ILE A 114 -1.20 12.89 10.81
N ALA A 115 -1.52 14.19 10.72
CA ALA A 115 -1.99 14.97 11.88
C ALA A 115 -3.32 14.40 12.45
N GLY A 116 -4.30 14.12 11.59
CA GLY A 116 -5.59 13.57 12.02
C GLY A 116 -5.47 12.21 12.72
N ARG A 117 -4.58 11.33 12.24
CA ARG A 117 -4.33 10.02 12.85
C ARG A 117 -3.51 10.13 14.15
N ALA A 118 -2.63 11.14 14.26
CA ALA A 118 -1.88 11.41 15.47
C ALA A 118 -2.81 11.62 16.68
N LEU A 119 -3.98 12.23 16.46
CA LEU A 119 -4.96 12.56 17.50
C LEU A 119 -5.80 11.35 17.98
N GLU A 120 -5.40 10.12 17.69
CA GLU A 120 -6.09 8.93 18.22
C GLU A 120 -5.68 8.69 19.70
N PRO A 121 -6.60 8.95 20.68
CA PRO A 121 -6.23 9.00 22.08
C PRO A 121 -5.92 7.62 22.68
N ARG A 122 -6.49 6.55 22.09
CA ARG A 122 -6.34 5.19 22.63
C ARG A 122 -5.07 4.48 22.17
N THR A 123 -4.48 4.94 21.07
CA THR A 123 -3.28 4.30 20.49
C THR A 123 -2.14 5.28 20.39
N ASN A 124 -2.21 6.23 19.47
CA ASN A 124 -1.08 7.11 19.14
C ASN A 124 -0.79 8.13 20.24
N LEU A 125 -1.81 8.63 20.95
CA LEU A 125 -1.67 9.53 22.09
C LEU A 125 -1.71 8.83 23.46
N ALA A 126 -1.85 7.51 23.50
CA ALA A 126 -2.05 6.78 24.75
C ALA A 126 -0.89 6.93 25.74
N THR A 127 0.33 7.12 25.26
CA THR A 127 1.52 7.42 26.07
C THR A 127 2.48 8.34 25.31
N PRO A 128 3.33 9.12 26.00
CA PRO A 128 4.35 9.94 25.34
C PRO A 128 5.28 9.13 24.43
N ALA A 129 5.65 7.92 24.84
CA ALA A 129 6.52 7.04 24.04
C ALA A 129 5.86 6.62 22.73
N ARG A 130 4.56 6.28 22.74
CA ARG A 130 3.80 5.91 21.53
C ARG A 130 3.63 7.11 20.59
N PHE A 131 3.37 8.29 21.16
CA PHE A 131 3.28 9.50 20.37
C PHE A 131 4.64 9.87 19.73
N ALA A 132 5.73 9.76 20.47
CA ALA A 132 7.07 9.97 19.95
C ALA A 132 7.39 8.98 18.82
N LEU A 133 7.07 7.68 18.99
CA LEU A 133 7.19 6.66 17.95
C LEU A 133 6.39 7.03 16.71
N TYR A 134 5.12 7.41 16.87
CA TYR A 134 4.26 7.85 15.78
C TYR A 134 4.86 9.03 15.02
N CYS A 135 5.30 10.07 15.72
CA CYS A 135 5.89 11.28 15.14
C CYS A 135 7.23 11.04 14.44
N ALA A 136 8.04 10.10 14.94
CA ALA A 136 9.31 9.74 14.32
C ALA A 136 9.13 8.94 13.01
N TYR A 137 8.27 7.93 13.05
CA TYR A 137 8.17 6.98 11.92
C TYR A 137 7.26 7.45 10.78
N ASN A 138 6.18 8.21 11.01
CA ASN A 138 5.32 8.65 9.92
C ASN A 138 6.02 9.57 8.90
N PRO A 139 6.81 10.59 9.30
CA PRO A 139 7.60 11.36 8.35
C PRO A 139 8.68 10.54 7.64
N LEU A 140 9.30 9.60 8.35
CA LEU A 140 10.31 8.69 7.78
C LEU A 140 9.68 7.81 6.68
N PHE A 141 8.54 7.16 6.97
CA PHE A 141 7.81 6.36 5.98
C PHE A 141 7.30 7.19 4.81
N ARG A 142 6.84 8.42 5.05
CA ARG A 142 6.50 9.36 3.98
C ARG A 142 7.71 9.56 3.04
N ARG A 143 8.87 9.93 3.59
CA ARG A 143 10.10 10.13 2.82
C ARG A 143 10.46 8.89 2.00
N GLU A 144 10.44 7.70 2.62
CA GLU A 144 10.72 6.43 1.95
C GLU A 144 9.73 6.10 0.84
N THR A 145 8.44 6.34 1.06
CA THR A 145 7.38 6.15 0.08
C THR A 145 7.63 6.99 -1.18
N TYR A 146 7.93 8.28 -0.99
CA TYR A 146 8.18 9.18 -2.12
C TYR A 146 9.50 8.85 -2.83
N ARG A 147 10.54 8.49 -2.08
CA ARG A 147 11.85 8.14 -2.65
C ARG A 147 11.79 6.87 -3.50
N LYS A 148 11.03 5.87 -3.05
CA LYS A 148 10.99 4.56 -3.70
C LYS A 148 9.98 4.47 -4.84
N GLN A 149 9.01 5.38 -4.91
CA GLN A 149 8.01 5.34 -5.97
C GLN A 149 8.66 5.47 -7.34
N SER A 150 8.33 4.55 -8.23
CA SER A 150 8.87 4.49 -9.60
C SER A 150 10.40 4.36 -9.71
N MET A 151 11.05 3.92 -8.63
CA MET A 151 12.49 3.63 -8.65
C MET A 151 12.77 2.43 -9.56
N HIS A 152 13.88 2.46 -10.28
CA HIS A 152 14.37 1.29 -11.01
C HIS A 152 14.68 0.14 -10.05
N LEU A 153 14.31 -1.08 -10.44
CA LEU A 153 14.77 -2.30 -9.76
C LEU A 153 15.94 -2.88 -10.53
N GLY A 154 16.97 -3.26 -9.80
CA GLY A 154 18.19 -3.84 -10.37
C GLY A 154 19.33 -2.84 -10.52
N THR A 155 20.49 -3.37 -10.85
CA THR A 155 21.65 -2.57 -11.24
C THR A 155 21.36 -1.91 -12.58
N GLN A 156 21.42 -0.58 -12.65
CA GLN A 156 21.52 0.09 -13.94
C GLN A 156 22.81 -0.40 -14.63
N PRO A 157 22.72 -0.69 -15.93
CA PRO A 157 23.91 -1.02 -16.69
C PRO A 157 24.91 0.13 -16.69
#